data_d1aaf404ce3d8773419febf386b366c0
#
_entry.id   d1aaf404ce3d8773419febf386b366c0
#
_cell.length_a   1.000
_cell.length_b   1.000
_cell.length_c   1.000
_cell.angle_alpha   90.00
_cell.angle_beta   90.00
_cell.angle_gamma   90.00
#
_symmetry.space_group_name_H-M   'P 1'
#
loop_
_entity.id
_entity.type
_entity.pdbx_description
1 polymer ?
#
loop_
_entity_poly.entity_id
_entity_poly.type
_entity_poly.pdbx_seq_one_letter_code
_entity_poly.pdbx_strand_id
1 'polypeptide(L)'
;MDPLQSFLPADVEMASRNQMRSALLPLRAIAAKQGCAVLIVMHSNKKQGVSGRARLADSSDIWDMARSVLMMGRAKNDGKVYLSHEKSSYARPQQTVLLHIDDVEVEGVKTARAVFDGYTDKKDADFIEERRVRTAETRQDTRSAILNVLSESRLGSMANSQLKSAVLQEIKCSDSTYNRVYSDLTKSSQIAKQAIRGKDGRNRWYTCYCGETSDKVPF
;
A
#
# COMPACT_ATOMS: atom_id res chain seq x y z
N MET A 1 22.59 -4.55 10.33
CA MET A 1 22.07 -5.80 9.75
C MET A 1 20.90 -5.42 8.86
N ASP A 2 21.05 -5.55 7.55
CA ASP A 2 20.05 -5.17 6.55
C ASP A 2 20.06 -6.19 5.39
N PRO A 3 18.99 -6.96 5.18
CA PRO A 3 17.90 -7.21 6.13
C PRO A 3 18.29 -8.24 7.20
N LEU A 4 17.55 -8.28 8.31
CA LEU A 4 17.80 -9.22 9.41
C LEU A 4 17.86 -10.69 8.94
N GLN A 5 16.97 -11.06 8.03
CA GLN A 5 16.85 -12.44 7.51
C GLN A 5 18.16 -13.01 6.96
N SER A 6 18.97 -12.15 6.35
CA SER A 6 20.28 -12.57 5.77
C SER A 6 21.34 -12.92 6.81
N PHE A 7 21.08 -12.65 8.07
CA PHE A 7 22.01 -12.86 9.18
C PHE A 7 21.53 -13.91 10.19
N LEU A 8 20.34 -14.45 9.98
CA LEU A 8 19.82 -15.51 10.83
C LEU A 8 20.35 -16.88 10.36
N PRO A 9 20.66 -17.80 11.30
CA PRO A 9 20.92 -19.18 10.98
C PRO A 9 19.76 -19.83 10.25
N ALA A 10 20.04 -20.80 9.37
CA ALA A 10 19.05 -21.45 8.52
C ALA A 10 17.99 -22.24 9.29
N ASP A 11 18.30 -22.64 10.52
CA ASP A 11 17.43 -23.40 11.42
C ASP A 11 16.54 -22.50 12.31
N VAL A 12 16.67 -21.16 12.18
CA VAL A 12 15.85 -20.21 12.94
C VAL A 12 14.59 -19.85 12.19
N GLU A 13 13.46 -20.27 12.70
CA GLU A 13 12.14 -19.86 12.21
C GLU A 13 11.77 -18.48 12.75
N MET A 14 11.61 -17.50 11.87
CA MET A 14 11.27 -16.11 12.23
C MET A 14 9.90 -16.00 12.93
N ALA A 15 8.97 -16.90 12.64
CA ALA A 15 7.66 -16.96 13.31
C ALA A 15 7.73 -17.51 14.75
N SER A 16 8.82 -18.21 15.08
CA SER A 16 9.03 -18.77 16.42
C SER A 16 9.60 -17.72 17.37
N ARG A 17 8.81 -17.33 18.37
CA ARG A 17 9.19 -16.34 19.38
C ARG A 17 10.47 -16.72 20.14
N ASN A 18 10.56 -17.97 20.56
CA ASN A 18 11.67 -18.45 21.36
C ASN A 18 12.97 -18.51 20.54
N GLN A 19 12.91 -18.97 19.29
CA GLN A 19 14.07 -19.04 18.41
C GLN A 19 14.57 -17.63 18.07
N MET A 20 13.68 -16.70 17.74
CA MET A 20 14.05 -15.31 17.47
C MET A 20 14.68 -14.64 18.69
N ARG A 21 14.12 -14.87 19.88
CA ARG A 21 14.70 -14.35 21.12
C ARG A 21 16.10 -14.89 21.34
N SER A 22 16.30 -16.19 21.20
CA SER A 22 17.60 -16.83 21.34
C SER A 22 18.62 -16.31 20.34
N ALA A 23 18.21 -16.09 19.09
CA ALA A 23 19.09 -15.55 18.04
C ALA A 23 19.50 -14.08 18.29
N LEU A 24 18.63 -13.28 18.90
CA LEU A 24 18.90 -11.85 19.13
C LEU A 24 19.60 -11.54 20.46
N LEU A 25 19.51 -12.43 21.46
CA LEU A 25 20.16 -12.23 22.75
C LEU A 25 21.67 -11.99 22.67
N PRO A 26 22.46 -12.72 21.84
CA PRO A 26 23.89 -12.46 21.67
C PRO A 26 24.19 -11.05 21.17
N LEU A 27 23.38 -10.50 20.27
CA LEU A 27 23.54 -9.14 19.75
C LEU A 27 23.41 -8.09 20.88
N ARG A 28 22.44 -8.30 21.77
CA ARG A 28 22.25 -7.45 22.94
C ARG A 28 23.47 -7.52 23.88
N ALA A 29 23.99 -8.71 24.11
CA ALA A 29 25.17 -8.91 24.96
C ALA A 29 26.41 -8.24 24.34
N ILE A 30 26.61 -8.37 23.03
CA ILE A 30 27.73 -7.71 22.32
C ILE A 30 27.57 -6.19 22.39
N ALA A 31 26.38 -5.66 22.14
CA ALA A 31 26.11 -4.22 22.21
C ALA A 31 26.46 -3.65 23.60
N ALA A 32 26.05 -4.34 24.66
CA ALA A 32 26.35 -3.93 26.04
C ALA A 32 27.84 -4.02 26.35
N LYS A 33 28.51 -5.10 25.93
CA LYS A 33 29.96 -5.33 26.21
C LYS A 33 30.84 -4.34 25.45
N GLN A 34 30.49 -4.01 24.21
CA GLN A 34 31.29 -3.15 23.32
C GLN A 34 30.89 -1.68 23.39
N GLY A 35 29.84 -1.32 24.13
CA GLY A 35 29.31 0.05 24.16
C GLY A 35 28.81 0.54 22.79
N CYS A 36 28.33 -0.34 21.93
CA CYS A 36 27.87 -0.01 20.58
C CYS A 36 26.36 -0.16 20.41
N ALA A 37 25.82 0.51 19.40
CA ALA A 37 24.43 0.32 18.95
C ALA A 37 24.36 -0.74 17.86
N VAL A 38 23.34 -1.61 17.92
CA VAL A 38 23.01 -2.55 16.85
C VAL A 38 21.75 -2.09 16.17
N LEU A 39 21.86 -1.69 14.89
CA LEU A 39 20.72 -1.33 14.05
C LEU A 39 20.30 -2.54 13.22
N ILE A 40 19.02 -2.90 13.32
CA ILE A 40 18.39 -4.00 12.59
C ILE A 40 17.35 -3.42 11.64
N VAL A 41 17.47 -3.73 10.37
CA VAL A 41 16.50 -3.35 9.34
C VAL A 41 15.65 -4.56 8.98
N MET A 42 14.34 -4.35 8.91
CA MET A 42 13.37 -5.39 8.56
C MET A 42 12.33 -4.86 7.59
N HIS A 43 11.83 -5.74 6.76
CA HIS A 43 10.67 -5.43 5.94
C HIS A 43 9.38 -5.52 6.75
N SER A 44 8.45 -4.61 6.48
CA SER A 44 7.10 -4.72 7.00
C SER A 44 6.31 -5.78 6.23
N ASN A 45 5.36 -6.45 6.89
CA ASN A 45 4.45 -7.36 6.21
C ASN A 45 3.55 -6.59 5.23
N LYS A 46 3.00 -7.32 4.22
CA LYS A 46 2.13 -6.75 3.17
C LYS A 46 0.65 -6.68 3.58
N LYS A 47 0.31 -6.97 4.85
CA LYS A 47 -1.08 -6.92 5.34
C LYS A 47 -1.56 -5.47 5.32
N GLN A 48 -2.72 -5.25 4.69
CA GLN A 48 -3.32 -3.93 4.61
C GLN A 48 -4.01 -3.57 5.94
N GLY A 49 -3.94 -2.30 6.31
CA GLY A 49 -4.65 -1.77 7.50
C GLY A 49 -4.05 -2.15 8.84
N VAL A 50 -2.83 -2.72 8.88
CA VAL A 50 -2.11 -2.97 10.12
C VAL A 50 -1.05 -1.90 10.35
N SER A 51 -0.87 -1.48 11.60
CA SER A 51 0.11 -0.46 12.01
C SER A 51 0.97 -0.94 13.18
N GLY A 52 2.04 -0.23 13.46
CA GLY A 52 2.92 -0.46 14.60
C GLY A 52 3.45 -1.90 14.65
N ARG A 53 3.35 -2.53 15.82
CA ARG A 53 3.86 -3.89 16.07
C ARG A 53 3.31 -4.95 15.09
N ALA A 54 2.03 -4.82 14.67
CA ALA A 54 1.40 -5.75 13.74
C ALA A 54 1.93 -5.67 12.30
N ARG A 55 2.69 -4.62 11.98
CA ARG A 55 3.39 -4.48 10.68
C ARG A 55 4.69 -5.25 10.59
N LEU A 56 5.28 -5.64 11.71
CA LEU A 56 6.48 -6.46 11.64
C LEU A 56 6.16 -7.82 11.04
N ALA A 57 6.97 -8.22 10.07
CA ALA A 57 6.89 -9.56 9.52
C ALA A 57 7.32 -10.55 10.61
N ASP A 58 6.54 -11.59 10.76
CA ASP A 58 6.83 -12.87 11.38
C ASP A 58 6.96 -12.90 12.91
N SER A 59 7.73 -12.04 13.59
CA SER A 59 7.88 -12.14 15.04
C SER A 59 7.71 -10.83 15.80
N SER A 60 6.78 -10.82 16.73
CA SER A 60 6.59 -9.71 17.68
C SER A 60 7.72 -9.59 18.70
N ASP A 61 8.55 -10.64 18.89
CA ASP A 61 9.67 -10.59 19.82
C ASP A 61 10.78 -9.64 19.38
N ILE A 62 10.94 -9.44 18.09
CA ILE A 62 11.89 -8.44 17.56
C ILE A 62 11.50 -7.04 18.07
N TRP A 63 10.22 -6.70 17.99
CA TRP A 63 9.68 -5.47 18.56
C TRP A 63 9.92 -5.40 20.08
N ASP A 64 9.61 -6.48 20.77
CA ASP A 64 9.67 -6.52 22.23
C ASP A 64 11.12 -6.38 22.75
N MET A 65 12.08 -6.96 22.07
CA MET A 65 13.50 -6.91 22.45
C MET A 65 14.17 -5.58 22.08
N ALA A 66 13.70 -4.90 21.04
CA ALA A 66 14.26 -3.62 20.62
C ALA A 66 14.06 -2.53 21.68
N ARG A 67 15.08 -1.72 21.92
CA ARG A 67 15.02 -0.56 22.84
C ARG A 67 14.38 0.65 22.17
N SER A 68 14.55 0.77 20.87
CA SER A 68 13.92 1.80 20.04
C SER A 68 13.40 1.14 18.78
N VAL A 69 12.21 1.53 18.33
CA VAL A 69 11.63 1.05 17.09
C VAL A 69 11.22 2.25 16.25
N LEU A 70 11.72 2.28 15.03
CA LEU A 70 11.40 3.27 14.01
C LEU A 70 10.61 2.58 12.89
N MET A 71 9.50 3.18 12.49
CA MET A 71 8.73 2.71 11.33
C MET A 71 8.89 3.72 10.19
N MET A 72 9.28 3.20 9.02
CA MET A 72 9.45 4.00 7.82
C MET A 72 8.35 3.68 6.80
N GLY A 73 7.87 4.71 6.12
CA GLY A 73 6.90 4.56 5.05
C GLY A 73 6.80 5.80 4.18
N ARG A 74 5.98 5.72 3.13
CA ARG A 74 5.69 6.86 2.27
C ARG A 74 4.35 7.47 2.66
N ALA A 75 4.33 8.78 2.89
CA ALA A 75 3.10 9.55 2.98
C ALA A 75 2.44 9.61 1.60
N LYS A 76 1.11 9.47 1.55
CA LYS A 76 0.42 9.33 0.25
C LYS A 76 0.19 10.67 -0.45
N ASN A 77 0.17 11.77 0.29
CA ASN A 77 -0.30 13.06 -0.23
C ASN A 77 0.77 13.85 -0.98
N ASP A 78 2.02 13.74 -0.57
CA ASP A 78 3.12 14.60 -1.04
C ASP A 78 4.39 13.83 -1.44
N GLY A 79 4.30 12.49 -1.49
CA GLY A 79 5.44 11.64 -1.84
C GLY A 79 6.54 11.58 -0.79
N LYS A 80 6.37 12.27 0.34
CA LYS A 80 7.34 12.29 1.44
C LYS A 80 7.50 10.91 2.07
N VAL A 81 8.68 10.70 2.62
CA VAL A 81 9.00 9.57 3.46
C VAL A 81 8.86 10.01 4.91
N TYR A 82 8.17 9.23 5.72
CA TYR A 82 8.15 9.45 7.16
C TYR A 82 8.99 8.41 7.88
N LEU A 83 9.62 8.84 8.98
CA LEU A 83 10.33 8.00 9.93
C LEU A 83 9.70 8.24 11.31
N SER A 84 8.80 7.34 11.70
CA SER A 84 8.02 7.44 12.94
C SER A 84 8.68 6.68 14.07
N HIS A 85 8.89 7.34 15.21
CA HIS A 85 9.42 6.72 16.42
C HIS A 85 8.27 6.11 17.22
N GLU A 86 8.12 4.78 17.13
CA GLU A 86 6.97 4.04 17.68
C GLU A 86 7.19 3.49 19.08
N LYS A 87 8.45 3.18 19.40
CA LYS A 87 8.83 2.64 20.73
C LYS A 87 10.13 3.21 21.20
N SER A 88 10.17 3.57 22.48
CA SER A 88 11.39 3.86 23.21
C SER A 88 11.31 3.24 24.61
N SER A 89 12.41 2.62 25.06
CA SER A 89 12.53 2.09 26.42
C SER A 89 13.13 3.10 27.41
N TYR A 90 13.64 4.23 26.91
CA TYR A 90 14.39 5.19 27.74
C TYR A 90 13.72 6.57 27.82
N ALA A 91 12.91 6.93 26.86
CA ALA A 91 12.26 8.23 26.78
C ALA A 91 10.89 8.11 26.10
N ARG A 92 10.14 9.21 26.02
CA ARG A 92 8.93 9.28 25.19
C ARG A 92 9.31 9.14 23.72
N PRO A 93 8.51 8.44 22.90
CA PRO A 93 8.69 8.44 21.46
C PRO A 93 8.71 9.89 20.92
N GLN A 94 9.70 10.18 20.10
CA GLN A 94 9.89 11.51 19.52
C GLN A 94 8.91 11.75 18.36
N GLN A 95 8.80 13.00 17.92
CA GLN A 95 8.05 13.36 16.72
C GLN A 95 8.54 12.56 15.51
N THR A 96 7.65 12.37 14.56
CA THR A 96 7.96 11.73 13.28
C THR A 96 8.72 12.70 12.40
N VAL A 97 9.82 12.25 11.84
CA VAL A 97 10.63 12.98 10.84
C VAL A 97 10.00 12.82 9.48
N LEU A 98 9.88 13.91 8.74
CA LEU A 98 9.49 13.92 7.34
C LEU A 98 10.72 14.19 6.47
N LEU A 99 10.83 13.44 5.40
CA LEU A 99 11.93 13.51 4.44
C LEU A 99 11.35 13.48 3.02
N HIS A 100 12.06 14.08 2.07
CA HIS A 100 11.88 13.76 0.66
C HIS A 100 13.19 13.24 0.05
N ILE A 101 13.08 12.60 -1.11
CA ILE A 101 14.23 12.03 -1.80
C ILE A 101 14.44 12.82 -3.08
N ASP A 102 15.59 13.45 -3.17
CA ASP A 102 16.04 14.17 -4.37
C ASP A 102 16.97 13.31 -5.20
N ASP A 103 16.81 13.39 -6.51
CA ASP A 103 17.82 12.90 -7.44
C ASP A 103 18.96 13.91 -7.50
N VAL A 104 20.17 13.47 -7.18
CA VAL A 104 21.38 14.32 -7.21
C VAL A 104 22.48 13.64 -8.00
N GLU A 105 23.40 14.44 -8.51
CA GLU A 105 24.62 13.96 -9.16
C GLU A 105 25.82 14.34 -8.32
N VAL A 106 26.63 13.36 -7.95
CA VAL A 106 27.85 13.54 -7.18
C VAL A 106 28.99 12.92 -7.97
N GLU A 107 29.97 13.73 -8.35
CA GLU A 107 31.16 13.30 -9.13
C GLU A 107 30.78 12.53 -10.41
N GLY A 108 29.72 12.96 -11.12
CA GLY A 108 29.23 12.33 -12.34
C GLY A 108 28.39 11.07 -12.12
N VAL A 109 28.13 10.68 -10.87
CA VAL A 109 27.28 9.53 -10.52
C VAL A 109 25.90 10.00 -10.06
N LYS A 110 24.87 9.55 -10.74
CA LYS A 110 23.47 9.80 -10.32
C LYS A 110 23.15 8.97 -9.08
N THR A 111 22.71 9.64 -8.04
CA THR A 111 22.34 9.02 -6.77
C THR A 111 21.13 9.72 -6.15
N ALA A 112 20.68 9.24 -5.00
CA ALA A 112 19.55 9.81 -4.26
C ALA A 112 20.04 10.41 -2.94
N ARG A 113 19.45 11.56 -2.57
CA ARG A 113 19.72 12.22 -1.30
C ARG A 113 18.41 12.37 -0.51
N ALA A 114 18.43 11.93 0.75
CA ALA A 114 17.37 12.23 1.67
C ALA A 114 17.51 13.64 2.24
N VAL A 115 16.46 14.44 2.12
CA VAL A 115 16.42 15.83 2.59
C VAL A 115 15.36 15.93 3.69
N PHE A 116 15.71 16.62 4.78
CA PHE A 116 14.82 16.84 5.90
C PHE A 116 13.75 17.89 5.56
N ASP A 117 12.47 17.55 5.85
CA ASP A 117 11.30 18.39 5.57
C ASP A 117 10.57 18.89 6.83
N GLY A 118 11.02 18.48 8.00
CA GLY A 118 10.41 18.89 9.26
C GLY A 118 9.89 17.72 10.09
N TYR A 119 9.09 18.07 11.10
CA TYR A 119 8.51 17.14 12.04
C TYR A 119 6.99 17.14 11.99
N THR A 120 6.37 16.05 12.44
CA THR A 120 4.93 15.93 12.66
C THR A 120 4.65 15.04 13.87
N ASP A 121 3.52 15.28 14.52
CA ASP A 121 3.05 14.43 15.63
C ASP A 121 2.37 13.14 15.15
N LYS A 122 2.05 13.05 13.84
CA LYS A 122 1.48 11.83 13.24
C LYS A 122 2.41 10.64 13.44
N LYS A 123 1.82 9.50 13.74
CA LYS A 123 2.50 8.21 13.90
C LYS A 123 2.23 7.29 12.71
N ASP A 124 2.90 6.15 12.65
CA ASP A 124 2.73 5.15 11.58
C ASP A 124 1.25 4.79 11.37
N ALA A 125 0.47 4.67 12.45
CA ALA A 125 -0.95 4.37 12.39
C ALA A 125 -1.75 5.43 11.62
N ASP A 126 -1.45 6.73 11.83
CA ASP A 126 -2.14 7.83 11.18
C ASP A 126 -1.88 7.84 9.67
N PHE A 127 -0.64 7.63 9.25
CA PHE A 127 -0.28 7.53 7.83
C PHE A 127 -0.92 6.31 7.14
N ILE A 128 -1.05 5.18 7.87
CA ILE A 128 -1.73 3.98 7.36
C ILE A 128 -3.22 4.25 7.19
N GLU A 129 -3.87 4.89 8.17
CA GLU A 129 -5.29 5.20 8.11
C GLU A 129 -5.60 6.22 7.00
N GLU A 130 -4.82 7.30 6.87
CA GLU A 130 -4.95 8.25 5.77
C GLU A 130 -4.86 7.55 4.39
N ARG A 131 -3.93 6.60 4.27
CA ARG A 131 -3.80 5.81 3.04
C ARG A 131 -5.04 4.95 2.78
N ARG A 132 -5.62 4.36 3.84
CA ARG A 132 -6.81 3.52 3.76
C ARG A 132 -8.03 4.33 3.34
N VAL A 133 -8.29 5.45 4.00
CA VAL A 133 -9.40 6.36 3.70
C VAL A 133 -9.32 6.82 2.25
N ARG A 134 -8.19 7.38 1.83
CA ARG A 134 -8.03 7.87 0.45
C ARG A 134 -8.13 6.77 -0.60
N THR A 135 -7.73 5.54 -0.27
CA THR A 135 -7.91 4.41 -1.17
C THR A 135 -9.39 4.04 -1.31
N ALA A 136 -10.16 4.11 -0.22
CA ALA A 136 -11.60 3.89 -0.23
C ALA A 136 -12.33 4.98 -1.03
N GLU A 137 -11.99 6.25 -0.83
CA GLU A 137 -12.50 7.39 -1.59
C GLU A 137 -12.23 7.21 -3.09
N THR A 138 -10.97 7.00 -3.48
CA THR A 138 -10.61 6.77 -4.90
C THR A 138 -11.41 5.61 -5.53
N ARG A 139 -11.66 4.53 -4.78
CA ARG A 139 -12.48 3.42 -5.27
C ARG A 139 -13.95 3.81 -5.42
N GLN A 140 -14.48 4.56 -4.49
CA GLN A 140 -15.86 5.06 -4.55
C GLN A 140 -16.04 6.01 -5.72
N ASP A 141 -15.11 6.95 -5.92
CA ASP A 141 -15.13 7.86 -7.07
C ASP A 141 -15.06 7.09 -8.40
N THR A 142 -14.14 6.11 -8.49
CA THR A 142 -14.03 5.25 -9.68
C THR A 142 -15.32 4.47 -9.94
N ARG A 143 -15.98 3.97 -8.88
CA ARG A 143 -17.26 3.27 -8.97
C ARG A 143 -18.35 4.18 -9.53
N SER A 144 -18.46 5.38 -8.95
CA SER A 144 -19.44 6.39 -9.39
C SER A 144 -19.22 6.78 -10.85
N ALA A 145 -17.98 7.02 -11.27
CA ALA A 145 -17.66 7.36 -12.64
C ALA A 145 -17.98 6.24 -13.62
N ILE A 146 -17.68 4.97 -13.30
CA ILE A 146 -18.05 3.84 -14.17
C ILE A 146 -19.57 3.80 -14.37
N LEU A 147 -20.34 3.95 -13.29
CA LEU A 147 -21.79 3.90 -13.35
C LEU A 147 -22.38 5.11 -14.08
N ASN A 148 -21.87 6.32 -13.86
CA ASN A 148 -22.30 7.55 -14.52
C ASN A 148 -22.05 7.49 -16.03
N VAL A 149 -20.82 7.15 -16.45
CA VAL A 149 -20.47 7.03 -17.88
C VAL A 149 -21.36 6.01 -18.58
N LEU A 150 -21.71 4.91 -17.91
CA LEU A 150 -22.62 3.90 -18.48
C LEU A 150 -24.06 4.39 -18.53
N SER A 151 -24.54 5.08 -17.48
CA SER A 151 -25.94 5.60 -17.45
C SER A 151 -26.16 6.71 -18.46
N GLU A 152 -25.15 7.51 -18.74
CA GLU A 152 -25.19 8.59 -19.76
C GLU A 152 -25.04 8.05 -21.19
N SER A 153 -24.56 6.82 -21.35
CA SER A 153 -24.42 6.21 -22.65
C SER A 153 -25.82 5.93 -23.27
N ARG A 154 -25.98 6.22 -24.58
CA ARG A 154 -27.25 6.19 -25.32
C ARG A 154 -28.03 4.87 -25.22
N LEU A 155 -27.36 3.77 -24.86
CA LEU A 155 -27.94 2.42 -24.76
C LEU A 155 -27.68 1.78 -23.40
N GLY A 156 -27.19 2.53 -22.40
CA GLY A 156 -26.76 1.95 -21.13
C GLY A 156 -25.59 0.96 -21.29
N SER A 157 -24.89 1.01 -22.44
CA SER A 157 -23.80 0.10 -22.76
C SER A 157 -22.67 0.77 -23.53
N MET A 158 -21.42 0.38 -23.27
CA MET A 158 -20.25 0.93 -23.94
C MET A 158 -19.18 -0.15 -24.15
N ALA A 159 -18.36 -0.02 -25.20
CA ALA A 159 -17.21 -0.90 -25.38
C ALA A 159 -16.23 -0.77 -24.22
N ASN A 160 -15.71 -1.90 -23.72
CA ASN A 160 -14.88 -1.92 -22.51
C ASN A 160 -13.65 -1.00 -22.59
N SER A 161 -13.04 -0.88 -23.77
CA SER A 161 -11.89 0.01 -23.97
C SER A 161 -12.29 1.48 -23.89
N GLN A 162 -13.45 1.84 -24.45
CA GLN A 162 -13.97 3.21 -24.42
C GLN A 162 -14.39 3.60 -22.99
N LEU A 163 -15.09 2.71 -22.29
CA LEU A 163 -15.47 2.92 -20.89
C LEU A 163 -14.23 3.17 -20.02
N LYS A 164 -13.21 2.32 -20.14
CA LYS A 164 -11.97 2.49 -19.38
C LYS A 164 -11.32 3.83 -19.71
N SER A 165 -11.20 4.20 -20.97
CA SER A 165 -10.60 5.47 -21.39
C SER A 165 -11.37 6.67 -20.85
N ALA A 166 -12.70 6.66 -20.93
CA ALA A 166 -13.55 7.74 -20.42
C ALA A 166 -13.38 7.91 -18.90
N VAL A 167 -13.44 6.83 -18.14
CA VAL A 167 -13.29 6.88 -16.67
C VAL A 167 -11.89 7.34 -16.27
N LEU A 168 -10.83 6.90 -16.95
CA LEU A 168 -9.46 7.33 -16.62
C LEU A 168 -9.18 8.78 -17.03
N GLN A 169 -9.93 9.35 -17.96
CA GLN A 169 -9.89 10.80 -18.27
C GLN A 169 -10.59 11.63 -17.20
N GLU A 170 -11.70 11.14 -16.66
CA GLU A 170 -12.49 11.84 -15.64
C GLU A 170 -11.83 11.76 -14.27
N ILE A 171 -11.29 10.59 -13.91
CA ILE A 171 -10.71 10.34 -12.58
C ILE A 171 -9.26 9.89 -12.67
N LYS A 172 -8.39 10.52 -11.87
CA LYS A 172 -6.99 10.09 -11.70
C LYS A 172 -6.91 8.82 -10.85
N CYS A 173 -7.18 7.67 -11.42
CA CYS A 173 -6.96 6.38 -10.79
C CYS A 173 -6.01 5.50 -11.60
N SER A 174 -5.39 4.51 -10.94
CA SER A 174 -4.54 3.53 -11.64
C SER A 174 -5.38 2.48 -12.35
N ASP A 175 -4.80 1.87 -13.39
CA ASP A 175 -5.38 0.72 -14.09
C ASP A 175 -5.77 -0.41 -13.13
N SER A 176 -4.96 -0.67 -12.12
CA SER A 176 -5.24 -1.69 -11.11
C SER A 176 -6.46 -1.34 -10.25
N THR A 177 -6.63 -0.05 -9.90
CA THR A 177 -7.81 0.43 -9.17
C THR A 177 -9.06 0.29 -10.02
N TYR A 178 -9.02 0.75 -11.27
CA TYR A 178 -10.12 0.58 -12.23
C TYR A 178 -10.53 -0.89 -12.36
N ASN A 179 -9.56 -1.77 -12.67
CA ASN A 179 -9.84 -3.20 -12.89
C ASN A 179 -10.46 -3.87 -11.66
N ARG A 180 -10.01 -3.49 -10.46
CA ARG A 180 -10.56 -4.01 -9.20
C ARG A 180 -11.99 -3.56 -9.00
N VAL A 181 -12.27 -2.26 -9.12
CA VAL A 181 -13.63 -1.70 -8.99
C VAL A 181 -14.56 -2.28 -10.05
N TYR A 182 -14.09 -2.39 -11.29
CA TYR A 182 -14.84 -3.01 -12.38
C TYR A 182 -15.19 -4.48 -12.08
N SER A 183 -14.24 -5.25 -11.54
CA SER A 183 -14.48 -6.63 -11.11
C SER A 183 -15.51 -6.71 -9.98
N ASP A 184 -15.42 -5.79 -9.00
CA ASP A 184 -16.35 -5.75 -7.88
C ASP A 184 -17.78 -5.39 -8.33
N LEU A 185 -17.93 -4.44 -9.28
CA LEU A 185 -19.21 -4.09 -9.91
C LEU A 185 -19.80 -5.25 -10.70
N THR A 186 -18.96 -6.01 -11.40
CA THR A 186 -19.41 -7.20 -12.15
C THR A 186 -19.89 -8.30 -11.19
N LYS A 187 -19.16 -8.55 -10.10
CA LYS A 187 -19.53 -9.54 -9.08
C LYS A 187 -20.82 -9.17 -8.35
N SER A 188 -21.05 -7.89 -8.13
CA SER A 188 -22.29 -7.37 -7.52
C SER A 188 -23.45 -7.22 -8.50
N SER A 189 -23.29 -7.70 -9.73
CA SER A 189 -24.31 -7.64 -10.80
C SER A 189 -24.81 -6.22 -11.14
N GLN A 190 -24.04 -5.18 -10.81
CA GLN A 190 -24.38 -3.80 -11.19
C GLN A 190 -24.02 -3.47 -12.63
N ILE A 191 -23.05 -4.20 -13.16
CA ILE A 191 -22.69 -4.18 -14.58
C ILE A 191 -22.54 -5.62 -15.10
N ALA A 192 -22.84 -5.81 -16.38
CA ALA A 192 -22.66 -7.10 -17.06
C ALA A 192 -21.72 -6.96 -18.26
N LYS A 193 -20.99 -8.03 -18.57
CA LYS A 193 -20.19 -8.13 -19.81
C LYS A 193 -20.98 -8.83 -20.88
N GLN A 194 -21.03 -8.26 -22.07
CA GLN A 194 -21.63 -8.85 -23.24
C GLN A 194 -20.65 -8.89 -24.41
N ALA A 195 -20.54 -10.03 -25.06
CA ALA A 195 -19.77 -10.17 -26.28
C ALA A 195 -20.68 -9.94 -27.49
N ILE A 196 -20.35 -8.96 -28.32
CA ILE A 196 -21.05 -8.69 -29.57
C ILE A 196 -20.12 -9.05 -30.73
N ARG A 197 -20.59 -9.94 -31.64
CA ARG A 197 -19.83 -10.35 -32.81
C ARG A 197 -19.86 -9.25 -33.85
N GLY A 198 -18.71 -8.67 -34.17
CA GLY A 198 -18.59 -7.64 -35.19
C GLY A 198 -18.77 -8.21 -36.61
N LYS A 199 -18.99 -7.33 -37.62
CA LYS A 199 -19.05 -7.71 -39.04
C LYS A 199 -17.77 -8.38 -39.56
N ASP A 200 -16.64 -8.15 -38.87
CA ASP A 200 -15.32 -8.72 -39.10
C ASP A 200 -15.15 -10.11 -38.47
N GLY A 201 -16.23 -10.68 -37.91
CA GLY A 201 -16.24 -11.98 -37.24
C GLY A 201 -15.57 -12.01 -35.85
N ARG A 202 -15.03 -10.87 -35.37
CA ARG A 202 -14.35 -10.77 -34.06
C ARG A 202 -15.33 -10.39 -32.96
N ASN A 203 -15.20 -10.98 -31.78
CA ASN A 203 -15.97 -10.61 -30.60
C ASN A 203 -15.44 -9.30 -30.03
N ARG A 204 -16.33 -8.32 -29.84
CA ARG A 204 -16.05 -7.08 -29.11
C ARG A 204 -16.79 -7.14 -27.78
N TRP A 205 -16.11 -6.79 -26.71
CA TRP A 205 -16.68 -6.83 -25.37
C TRP A 205 -17.25 -5.47 -24.99
N TYR A 206 -18.50 -5.50 -24.58
CA TYR A 206 -19.23 -4.34 -24.09
C TYR A 206 -19.57 -4.53 -22.62
N THR A 207 -19.65 -3.42 -21.89
CA THR A 207 -20.16 -3.36 -20.54
C THR A 207 -21.53 -2.73 -20.56
N CYS A 208 -22.50 -3.39 -19.94
CA CYS A 208 -23.88 -2.91 -19.83
C CYS A 208 -24.15 -2.55 -18.37
N TYR A 209 -24.86 -1.46 -18.14
CA TYR A 209 -25.39 -1.09 -16.83
C TYR A 209 -26.59 -2.00 -16.51
N CYS A 210 -26.54 -2.64 -15.36
CA CYS A 210 -27.62 -3.49 -14.83
C CYS A 210 -28.27 -2.79 -13.64
N GLY A 211 -28.62 -1.49 -13.75
CA GLY A 211 -29.26 -0.75 -12.65
C GLY A 211 -30.43 -1.53 -12.05
N GLU A 212 -30.90 -1.16 -10.87
CA GLU A 212 -32.11 -1.71 -10.25
C GLU A 212 -33.30 -1.54 -11.22
N THR A 213 -33.42 -2.42 -12.17
CA THR A 213 -34.53 -2.48 -13.08
C THR A 213 -35.51 -3.53 -12.59
N SER A 214 -36.56 -3.03 -11.95
CA SER A 214 -37.88 -3.58 -12.31
C SER A 214 -38.02 -3.46 -13.82
N ASP A 215 -38.10 -4.60 -14.49
CA ASP A 215 -38.63 -4.83 -15.82
C ASP A 215 -37.99 -4.18 -17.07
N LYS A 216 -37.62 -5.08 -17.96
CA LYS A 216 -37.44 -4.97 -19.41
C LYS A 216 -36.03 -4.75 -19.94
N VAL A 217 -35.39 -5.88 -20.25
CA VAL A 217 -34.46 -5.98 -21.38
C VAL A 217 -35.27 -6.05 -22.66
N PRO A 218 -35.18 -5.09 -23.60
CA PRO A 218 -35.68 -5.31 -24.96
C PRO A 218 -34.59 -6.07 -25.73
N PHE A 219 -34.95 -7.22 -26.23
CA PHE A 219 -34.22 -7.98 -27.26
C PHE A 219 -34.13 -7.21 -28.56
#